data_932dc1ac935cfa691a1f5d50264b3141
#
_entry.id   932dc1ac935cfa691a1f5d50264b3141
#
_cell.length_a   1.000
_cell.length_b   1.000
_cell.length_c   1.000
_cell.angle_alpha   90.00
_cell.angle_beta   90.00
_cell.angle_gamma   90.00
#
_symmetry.space_group_name_H-M   'P 1'
#
loop_
_entity.id
_entity.type
_entity.pdbx_description
1 polymer ?
#
loop_
_entity_poly.entity_id
_entity_poly.type
_entity_poly.pdbx_seq_one_letter_code
_entity_poly.pdbx_strand_id
1 'polypeptide(L)'
;MSAFRTGKLNLSIYGNGWSGYTGGECRTNQTFGYGMYDVSMKPAKNDGIVSSFFTYTGPTDGTVWDEIDIEFLGKDTTKVQFNYYTNGVGNHEYLYDLGFDASEGFHHYGFYWGESSITWYVDEKPVYTATKDIPSTPGKIMMNIWNGTGVDSWLNRYNGAAPLTAQYDWISYTKPSAGPAEPSVPSEPSAPSSDGQFDSNQLYMLRSKNSGKALDLYWGSPDNGANVLQYTYNGYNNQKWYLKKLDNGYYVIENYASGKVLDVEGVSCNNGANVQQWQYGGGANQEWSIIRVDDCWKIINRNSGKALDVSGISSEDNANIIQWDYNGQANQLWEIIPV
;
A
#
# COMPACT_ATOMS: atom_id res chain seq x y z
N MET A 1 11.92 -1.64 8.08
CA MET A 1 12.76 -2.73 7.51
C MET A 1 13.10 -2.34 6.08
N SER A 2 14.36 -2.30 5.69
CA SER A 2 14.80 -1.88 4.36
C SER A 2 14.34 -2.91 3.31
N ALA A 3 13.50 -2.47 2.39
CA ALA A 3 13.20 -3.24 1.20
C ALA A 3 14.47 -3.35 0.34
N PHE A 4 14.94 -4.54 0.07
CA PHE A 4 16.00 -4.77 -0.92
C PHE A 4 15.39 -4.59 -2.31
N ARG A 5 15.69 -3.48 -2.97
CA ARG A 5 15.36 -3.24 -4.38
C ARG A 5 16.60 -3.45 -5.24
N THR A 6 16.86 -4.70 -5.61
CA THR A 6 17.70 -5.03 -6.76
C THR A 6 17.18 -6.31 -7.39
N GLY A 7 16.23 -6.14 -8.34
CA GLY A 7 15.67 -7.23 -9.13
C GLY A 7 14.39 -7.82 -8.54
N LYS A 8 13.61 -8.47 -9.41
CA LYS A 8 12.39 -9.20 -9.03
C LYS A 8 12.75 -10.60 -8.57
N LEU A 9 12.10 -11.09 -7.52
CA LEU A 9 12.14 -12.51 -7.18
C LEU A 9 11.25 -13.26 -8.17
N ASN A 10 11.84 -14.24 -8.85
CA ASN A 10 11.12 -15.15 -9.74
C ASN A 10 11.11 -16.55 -9.10
N LEU A 11 9.93 -17.04 -8.77
CA LEU A 11 9.73 -18.41 -8.31
C LEU A 11 9.10 -19.20 -9.47
N SER A 12 9.68 -20.35 -9.79
CA SER A 12 9.30 -21.08 -11.00
C SER A 12 9.08 -22.55 -10.76
N ILE A 13 8.15 -23.11 -11.51
CA ILE A 13 7.99 -24.55 -11.69
C ILE A 13 8.87 -24.99 -12.84
N TYR A 14 9.70 -26.00 -12.62
CA TYR A 14 10.50 -26.65 -13.65
C TYR A 14 10.18 -28.13 -13.75
N GLY A 15 10.14 -28.65 -14.96
CA GLY A 15 10.11 -30.11 -15.19
C GLY A 15 11.48 -30.73 -14.89
N ASN A 16 11.54 -31.84 -14.18
CA ASN A 16 12.79 -32.54 -13.86
C ASN A 16 13.12 -33.70 -14.81
N GLY A 17 12.47 -33.77 -15.96
CA GLY A 17 12.82 -34.66 -17.07
C GLY A 17 12.34 -36.12 -16.96
N TRP A 18 11.96 -36.65 -15.80
CA TRP A 18 11.65 -38.08 -15.64
C TRP A 18 10.31 -38.42 -15.00
N SER A 19 9.70 -37.61 -14.22
CA SER A 19 8.34 -37.85 -13.66
C SER A 19 7.89 -36.86 -12.61
N GLY A 20 8.44 -35.67 -12.54
CA GLY A 20 8.05 -34.72 -11.53
C GLY A 20 8.37 -33.28 -11.92
N TYR A 21 7.86 -32.40 -11.10
CA TYR A 21 8.07 -30.97 -11.20
C TYR A 21 8.59 -30.48 -9.86
N THR A 22 9.41 -29.43 -9.88
CA THR A 22 9.88 -28.74 -8.69
C THR A 22 9.27 -27.36 -8.68
N GLY A 23 8.57 -27.00 -7.61
CA GLY A 23 8.09 -25.65 -7.33
C GLY A 23 9.20 -24.79 -6.72
N GLY A 24 8.96 -23.48 -6.70
CA GLY A 24 9.83 -22.52 -6.02
C GLY A 24 9.20 -22.03 -4.72
N GLU A 25 10.02 -21.89 -3.67
CA GLU A 25 9.62 -21.29 -2.40
C GLU A 25 10.69 -20.31 -1.90
N CYS A 26 10.25 -19.22 -1.32
CA CYS A 26 11.08 -18.28 -0.57
C CYS A 26 10.41 -17.95 0.77
N ARG A 27 11.18 -17.95 1.86
CA ARG A 27 10.66 -17.67 3.19
C ARG A 27 11.64 -16.86 4.03
N THR A 28 11.10 -16.14 5.01
CA THR A 28 11.92 -15.44 5.99
C THR A 28 12.52 -16.40 7.03
N ASN A 29 13.68 -16.04 7.57
CA ASN A 29 14.26 -16.78 8.71
C ASN A 29 13.61 -16.40 10.04
N GLN A 30 13.03 -15.20 10.11
CA GLN A 30 12.35 -14.65 11.29
C GLN A 30 10.85 -14.87 11.18
N THR A 31 10.18 -14.96 12.32
CA THR A 31 8.71 -14.96 12.43
C THR A 31 8.19 -13.56 12.71
N PHE A 32 6.98 -13.29 12.25
CA PHE A 32 6.27 -12.02 12.39
C PHE A 32 4.88 -12.29 12.94
N GLY A 33 4.40 -11.43 13.83
CA GLY A 33 3.07 -11.53 14.44
C GLY A 33 2.13 -10.50 13.85
N TYR A 34 1.19 -10.02 14.66
CA TYR A 34 0.22 -9.01 14.23
C TYR A 34 0.87 -7.85 13.49
N GLY A 35 0.21 -7.38 12.43
CA GLY A 35 0.72 -6.31 11.59
C GLY A 35 0.13 -6.28 10.20
N MET A 36 0.62 -5.34 9.40
CA MET A 36 0.31 -5.24 7.97
C MET A 36 1.37 -5.99 7.17
N TYR A 37 0.93 -6.86 6.30
CA TYR A 37 1.72 -7.67 5.37
C TYR A 37 1.33 -7.29 3.96
N ASP A 38 2.30 -6.88 3.15
CA ASP A 38 2.07 -6.41 1.80
C ASP A 38 3.02 -7.05 0.81
N VAL A 39 2.54 -7.24 -0.40
CA VAL A 39 3.30 -7.79 -1.53
C VAL A 39 2.89 -7.12 -2.84
N SER A 40 3.85 -6.81 -3.67
CA SER A 40 3.62 -6.56 -5.09
C SER A 40 3.99 -7.81 -5.86
N MET A 41 3.00 -8.48 -6.44
CA MET A 41 3.21 -9.73 -7.14
C MET A 41 2.40 -9.85 -8.44
N LYS A 42 2.89 -10.71 -9.31
CA LYS A 42 2.24 -11.15 -10.53
C LYS A 42 2.22 -12.69 -10.52
N PRO A 43 1.06 -13.33 -10.32
CA PRO A 43 0.95 -14.78 -10.29
C PRO A 43 1.12 -15.41 -11.67
N ALA A 44 1.43 -16.69 -11.70
CA ALA A 44 1.44 -17.48 -12.92
C ALA A 44 0.03 -17.98 -13.25
N LYS A 45 -0.29 -18.05 -14.56
CA LYS A 45 -1.57 -18.56 -15.06
C LYS A 45 -1.37 -19.92 -15.74
N ASN A 46 -1.98 -20.94 -15.21
CA ASN A 46 -2.07 -22.29 -15.79
C ASN A 46 -2.98 -23.16 -14.92
N ASP A 47 -3.68 -24.11 -15.51
CA ASP A 47 -4.40 -25.14 -14.74
C ASP A 47 -3.45 -25.93 -13.84
N GLY A 48 -3.90 -26.26 -12.66
CA GLY A 48 -3.20 -27.14 -11.73
C GLY A 48 -2.05 -26.52 -10.94
N ILE A 49 -1.96 -25.19 -10.85
CA ILE A 49 -0.93 -24.50 -10.07
C ILE A 49 -1.50 -23.49 -9.08
N VAL A 50 -0.71 -23.16 -8.05
CA VAL A 50 -0.94 -22.05 -7.12
C VAL A 50 0.28 -21.17 -7.08
N SER A 51 0.06 -19.84 -7.02
CA SER A 51 1.06 -18.83 -6.65
C SER A 51 0.57 -18.11 -5.41
N SER A 52 1.38 -18.03 -4.33
CA SER A 52 0.89 -17.49 -3.06
C SER A 52 1.87 -16.55 -2.35
N PHE A 53 1.28 -15.72 -1.49
CA PHE A 53 1.95 -14.93 -0.46
C PHE A 53 1.20 -15.18 0.86
N PHE A 54 1.92 -15.62 1.90
CA PHE A 54 1.27 -16.08 3.13
C PHE A 54 2.18 -15.98 4.34
N THR A 55 1.59 -16.14 5.53
CA THR A 55 2.32 -16.43 6.76
C THR A 55 2.10 -17.87 7.17
N TYR A 56 3.10 -18.53 7.70
CA TYR A 56 3.00 -19.90 8.17
C TYR A 56 3.84 -20.14 9.41
N THR A 57 3.28 -20.91 10.33
CA THR A 57 3.99 -21.60 11.40
C THR A 57 3.29 -22.94 11.66
N GLY A 58 4.01 -23.94 12.15
CA GLY A 58 3.41 -25.25 12.36
C GLY A 58 4.32 -26.25 13.11
N PRO A 59 3.93 -27.53 13.12
CA PRO A 59 4.65 -28.56 13.87
C PRO A 59 6.13 -28.67 13.58
N THR A 60 6.57 -28.37 12.36
CA THR A 60 7.99 -28.36 11.97
C THR A 60 8.75 -27.21 12.61
N ASP A 61 8.06 -26.16 13.03
CA ASP A 61 8.61 -25.02 13.76
C ASP A 61 8.42 -25.15 15.28
N GLY A 62 7.84 -26.27 15.73
CA GLY A 62 7.54 -26.55 17.14
C GLY A 62 6.32 -25.79 17.68
N THR A 63 5.42 -25.36 16.80
CA THR A 63 4.23 -24.57 17.14
C THR A 63 2.94 -25.28 16.67
N VAL A 64 1.79 -24.69 16.99
CA VAL A 64 0.52 -25.03 16.35
C VAL A 64 0.54 -24.56 14.90
N TRP A 65 -0.29 -25.14 14.05
CA TRP A 65 -0.42 -24.70 12.68
C TRP A 65 -1.36 -23.49 12.62
N ASP A 66 -0.76 -22.31 12.41
CA ASP A 66 -1.42 -21.05 12.13
C ASP A 66 -0.89 -20.51 10.79
N GLU A 67 -1.81 -20.04 9.92
CA GLU A 67 -1.50 -19.62 8.54
C GLU A 67 -2.49 -18.54 8.08
N ILE A 68 -2.05 -17.61 7.24
CA ILE A 68 -2.91 -16.60 6.61
C ILE A 68 -2.46 -16.45 5.16
N ASP A 69 -3.40 -16.64 4.21
CA ASP A 69 -3.10 -16.85 2.81
C ASP A 69 -3.66 -15.78 1.89
N ILE A 70 -2.89 -15.50 0.83
CA ILE A 70 -3.30 -14.91 -0.44
C ILE A 70 -2.88 -15.89 -1.53
N GLU A 71 -3.85 -16.58 -2.17
CA GLU A 71 -3.60 -17.64 -3.13
C GLU A 71 -4.22 -17.34 -4.48
N PHE A 72 -3.41 -17.43 -5.53
CA PHE A 72 -3.86 -17.37 -6.90
C PHE A 72 -3.93 -18.79 -7.47
N LEU A 73 -5.14 -19.26 -7.69
CA LEU A 73 -5.39 -20.52 -8.37
C LEU A 73 -5.20 -20.28 -9.86
N GLY A 74 -4.11 -20.76 -10.41
CA GLY A 74 -3.70 -20.45 -11.80
C GLY A 74 -4.74 -20.76 -12.88
N LYS A 75 -5.73 -21.59 -12.58
CA LYS A 75 -6.87 -21.89 -13.45
C LYS A 75 -7.76 -20.68 -13.75
N ASP A 76 -7.80 -19.70 -12.87
CA ASP A 76 -8.59 -18.48 -12.99
C ASP A 76 -7.93 -17.33 -12.19
N THR A 77 -7.01 -16.63 -12.83
CA THR A 77 -6.28 -15.49 -12.26
C THR A 77 -7.07 -14.18 -12.26
N THR A 78 -8.34 -14.20 -12.66
CA THR A 78 -9.28 -13.08 -12.42
C THR A 78 -9.84 -13.07 -11.00
N LYS A 79 -9.47 -14.08 -10.20
CA LYS A 79 -9.86 -14.23 -8.81
C LYS A 79 -8.66 -14.50 -7.92
N VAL A 80 -8.78 -14.14 -6.65
CA VAL A 80 -7.85 -14.49 -5.58
C VAL A 80 -8.61 -15.21 -4.48
N GLN A 81 -8.00 -16.25 -3.92
CA GLN A 81 -8.52 -16.95 -2.74
C GLN A 81 -7.79 -16.43 -1.50
N PHE A 82 -8.54 -15.96 -0.53
CA PHE A 82 -8.08 -15.71 0.82
C PHE A 82 -8.43 -16.88 1.70
N ASN A 83 -7.54 -17.24 2.62
CA ASN A 83 -7.77 -18.32 3.55
C ASN A 83 -6.97 -18.08 4.83
N TYR A 84 -7.26 -18.85 5.87
CA TYR A 84 -6.44 -18.92 7.08
C TYR A 84 -6.70 -20.22 7.84
N TYR A 85 -5.70 -20.60 8.63
CA TYR A 85 -5.77 -21.75 9.54
C TYR A 85 -5.47 -21.28 10.96
N THR A 86 -6.24 -21.79 11.92
CA THR A 86 -6.04 -21.53 13.34
C THR A 86 -6.00 -22.85 14.09
N ASN A 87 -4.88 -23.14 14.75
CA ASN A 87 -4.65 -24.42 15.42
C ASN A 87 -4.85 -25.63 14.49
N GLY A 88 -4.51 -25.50 13.22
CA GLY A 88 -4.68 -26.53 12.19
C GLY A 88 -6.10 -26.69 11.64
N VAL A 89 -7.02 -25.84 12.04
CA VAL A 89 -8.40 -25.83 11.52
C VAL A 89 -8.51 -24.79 10.42
N GLY A 90 -8.82 -25.23 9.20
CA GLY A 90 -9.12 -24.43 8.01
C GLY A 90 -10.64 -24.30 7.78
N ASN A 91 -11.04 -24.30 6.51
CA ASN A 91 -12.40 -24.05 6.00
C ASN A 91 -12.81 -22.58 6.16
N HIS A 92 -11.87 -21.67 5.88
CA HIS A 92 -12.07 -20.24 5.92
C HIS A 92 -11.86 -19.60 4.55
N GLU A 93 -11.94 -20.39 3.48
CA GLU A 93 -11.69 -19.95 2.12
C GLU A 93 -12.73 -18.89 1.68
N TYR A 94 -12.25 -17.79 1.16
CA TYR A 94 -13.04 -16.74 0.54
C TYR A 94 -12.48 -16.41 -0.84
N LEU A 95 -13.28 -16.63 -1.89
CA LEU A 95 -12.90 -16.34 -3.27
C LEU A 95 -13.40 -14.95 -3.65
N TYR A 96 -12.47 -14.06 -3.98
CA TYR A 96 -12.74 -12.68 -4.37
C TYR A 96 -12.51 -12.46 -5.87
N ASP A 97 -13.47 -11.80 -6.54
CA ASP A 97 -13.38 -11.40 -7.96
C ASP A 97 -12.62 -10.07 -8.07
N LEU A 98 -11.51 -10.09 -8.80
CA LEU A 98 -10.61 -8.94 -8.90
C LEU A 98 -11.11 -7.85 -9.85
N GLY A 99 -11.94 -8.22 -10.85
CA GLY A 99 -12.30 -7.32 -11.95
C GLY A 99 -11.19 -7.12 -12.98
N PHE A 100 -10.05 -7.80 -12.85
CA PHE A 100 -8.92 -7.81 -13.79
C PHE A 100 -8.23 -9.19 -13.75
N ASP A 101 -7.31 -9.46 -14.70
CA ASP A 101 -6.48 -10.66 -14.70
C ASP A 101 -5.12 -10.38 -14.04
N ALA A 102 -4.91 -10.91 -12.84
CA ALA A 102 -3.69 -10.69 -12.05
C ALA A 102 -2.41 -11.20 -12.75
N SER A 103 -2.53 -12.14 -13.69
CA SER A 103 -1.39 -12.67 -14.47
C SER A 103 -0.85 -11.70 -15.52
N GLU A 104 -1.56 -10.62 -15.82
CA GLU A 104 -1.14 -9.65 -16.84
C GLU A 104 -0.22 -8.56 -16.28
N GLY A 105 -0.29 -8.25 -14.98
CA GLY A 105 0.46 -7.17 -14.37
C GLY A 105 0.84 -7.41 -12.92
N PHE A 106 1.65 -6.52 -12.37
CA PHE A 106 1.90 -6.45 -10.94
C PHE A 106 0.78 -5.65 -10.29
N HIS A 107 0.21 -6.22 -9.24
CA HIS A 107 -0.75 -5.59 -8.37
C HIS A 107 -0.29 -5.68 -6.92
N HIS A 108 -0.88 -4.85 -6.09
CA HIS A 108 -0.61 -4.82 -4.66
C HIS A 108 -1.66 -5.66 -3.92
N TYR A 109 -1.19 -6.62 -3.14
CA TYR A 109 -2.01 -7.46 -2.28
C TYR A 109 -1.47 -7.40 -0.87
N GLY A 110 -2.36 -7.54 0.11
CA GLY A 110 -1.92 -7.54 1.50
C GLY A 110 -2.98 -8.03 2.45
N PHE A 111 -2.59 -8.19 3.72
CA PHE A 111 -3.53 -8.39 4.80
C PHE A 111 -3.04 -7.70 6.08
N TYR A 112 -3.97 -7.07 6.76
CA TYR A 112 -3.76 -6.65 8.13
C TYR A 112 -4.21 -7.76 9.08
N TRP A 113 -3.29 -8.26 9.87
CA TRP A 113 -3.55 -9.26 10.90
C TRP A 113 -3.57 -8.58 12.27
N GLY A 114 -4.74 -8.54 12.90
CA GLY A 114 -4.98 -8.05 14.25
C GLY A 114 -5.34 -9.19 15.22
N GLU A 115 -5.49 -8.85 16.50
CA GLU A 115 -5.86 -9.84 17.53
C GLU A 115 -7.24 -10.45 17.32
N SER A 116 -8.19 -9.69 16.75
CA SER A 116 -9.59 -10.08 16.61
C SER A 116 -10.07 -10.17 15.16
N SER A 117 -9.22 -9.80 14.18
CA SER A 117 -9.61 -9.79 12.76
C SER A 117 -8.43 -9.92 11.83
N ILE A 118 -8.70 -10.41 10.60
CA ILE A 118 -7.81 -10.31 9.46
C ILE A 118 -8.57 -9.57 8.37
N THR A 119 -7.98 -8.51 7.83
CA THR A 119 -8.55 -7.78 6.69
C THR A 119 -7.62 -7.90 5.50
N TRP A 120 -8.12 -8.41 4.36
CA TRP A 120 -7.36 -8.50 3.10
C TRP A 120 -7.61 -7.29 2.20
N TYR A 121 -6.58 -6.93 1.45
CA TYR A 121 -6.53 -5.76 0.59
C TYR A 121 -6.09 -6.15 -0.82
N VAL A 122 -6.68 -5.50 -1.82
CA VAL A 122 -6.28 -5.55 -3.22
C VAL A 122 -6.14 -4.12 -3.71
N ASP A 123 -4.96 -3.76 -4.24
CA ASP A 123 -4.63 -2.40 -4.67
C ASP A 123 -5.05 -1.37 -3.60
N GLU A 124 -4.61 -1.64 -2.33
CA GLU A 124 -4.83 -0.81 -1.13
C GLU A 124 -6.29 -0.71 -0.65
N LYS A 125 -7.25 -1.35 -1.33
CA LYS A 125 -8.66 -1.35 -0.93
C LYS A 125 -8.95 -2.58 -0.08
N PRO A 126 -9.61 -2.43 1.09
CA PRO A 126 -10.06 -3.57 1.87
C PRO A 126 -11.17 -4.30 1.10
N VAL A 127 -11.03 -5.61 0.95
CA VAL A 127 -11.95 -6.42 0.14
C VAL A 127 -12.63 -7.54 0.91
N TYR A 128 -12.02 -8.01 2.01
CA TYR A 128 -12.61 -9.01 2.88
C TYR A 128 -12.08 -8.88 4.31
N THR A 129 -12.94 -9.14 5.31
CA THR A 129 -12.55 -9.17 6.73
C THR A 129 -13.11 -10.41 7.41
N ALA A 130 -12.23 -11.20 8.01
CA ALA A 130 -12.58 -12.30 8.92
C ALA A 130 -12.47 -11.85 10.38
N THR A 131 -13.42 -12.29 11.22
CA THR A 131 -13.49 -11.91 12.64
C THR A 131 -13.69 -13.12 13.58
N LYS A 132 -13.57 -14.35 13.05
CA LYS A 132 -13.73 -15.57 13.84
C LYS A 132 -12.47 -16.41 13.72
N ASP A 133 -12.18 -17.13 14.80
CA ASP A 133 -11.09 -18.09 14.83
C ASP A 133 -9.76 -17.54 14.30
N ILE A 134 -9.39 -16.31 14.72
CA ILE A 134 -8.22 -15.62 14.19
C ILE A 134 -6.93 -16.25 14.74
N PRO A 135 -5.94 -16.61 13.89
CA PRO A 135 -4.66 -17.13 14.33
C PRO A 135 -3.90 -16.13 15.19
N SER A 136 -3.09 -16.64 16.12
CA SER A 136 -2.36 -15.80 17.07
C SER A 136 -0.87 -16.10 17.16
N THR A 137 -0.40 -17.17 16.53
CA THR A 137 0.99 -17.61 16.62
C THR A 137 1.84 -16.97 15.52
N PRO A 138 2.90 -16.21 15.84
CA PRO A 138 3.77 -15.60 14.83
C PRO A 138 4.34 -16.61 13.85
N GLY A 139 4.25 -16.30 12.56
CA GLY A 139 4.69 -17.16 11.45
C GLY A 139 5.79 -16.52 10.59
N LYS A 140 6.40 -17.31 9.73
CA LYS A 140 7.31 -16.85 8.69
C LYS A 140 6.51 -16.27 7.53
N ILE A 141 7.01 -15.22 6.90
CA ILE A 141 6.48 -14.73 5.62
C ILE A 141 7.01 -15.65 4.53
N MET A 142 6.11 -16.17 3.72
CA MET A 142 6.42 -17.14 2.68
C MET A 142 5.80 -16.75 1.34
N MET A 143 6.47 -17.13 0.28
CA MET A 143 6.01 -17.01 -1.11
C MET A 143 6.33 -18.31 -1.81
N ASN A 144 5.41 -18.83 -2.61
CA ASN A 144 5.67 -20.02 -3.39
C ASN A 144 4.94 -20.05 -4.73
N ILE A 145 5.35 -20.99 -5.55
CA ILE A 145 4.62 -21.51 -6.70
C ILE A 145 4.79 -23.02 -6.73
N TRP A 146 3.70 -23.74 -6.87
CA TRP A 146 3.71 -25.21 -6.93
C TRP A 146 2.59 -25.76 -7.79
N ASN A 147 2.74 -27.00 -8.25
CA ASN A 147 1.72 -27.72 -8.99
C ASN A 147 1.02 -28.72 -8.07
N GLY A 148 -0.32 -28.74 -8.13
CA GLY A 148 -1.15 -29.66 -7.36
C GLY A 148 -1.05 -31.09 -7.87
N THR A 149 -1.08 -32.04 -6.93
CA THR A 149 -1.20 -33.47 -7.20
C THR A 149 -2.33 -34.03 -6.34
N GLY A 150 -3.34 -34.63 -6.96
CA GLY A 150 -4.50 -35.18 -6.25
C GLY A 150 -5.52 -34.14 -5.76
N VAL A 151 -5.43 -32.91 -6.25
CA VAL A 151 -6.31 -31.76 -5.90
C VAL A 151 -6.97 -31.17 -7.14
N ASP A 152 -7.27 -32.01 -8.13
CA ASP A 152 -7.82 -31.58 -9.43
C ASP A 152 -9.18 -30.87 -9.30
N SER A 153 -9.98 -31.21 -8.28
CA SER A 153 -11.25 -30.53 -8.01
C SER A 153 -11.07 -29.06 -7.60
N TRP A 154 -9.94 -28.75 -6.98
CA TRP A 154 -9.61 -27.39 -6.52
C TRP A 154 -8.85 -26.59 -7.60
N LEU A 155 -7.85 -27.21 -8.26
CA LEU A 155 -6.90 -26.49 -9.15
C LEU A 155 -7.10 -26.80 -10.64
N ASN A 156 -7.97 -27.69 -11.05
CA ASN A 156 -7.93 -28.43 -12.29
C ASN A 156 -6.67 -29.32 -12.38
N ARG A 157 -6.61 -30.17 -13.39
CA ARG A 157 -5.46 -31.05 -13.58
C ARG A 157 -4.29 -30.28 -14.19
N TYR A 158 -3.12 -30.38 -13.57
CA TYR A 158 -1.92 -29.80 -14.11
C TYR A 158 -1.56 -30.43 -15.47
N ASN A 159 -1.34 -29.59 -16.47
CA ASN A 159 -1.11 -30.03 -17.86
C ASN A 159 0.36 -30.26 -18.22
N GLY A 160 1.28 -30.06 -17.26
CA GLY A 160 2.71 -30.28 -17.47
C GLY A 160 3.48 -29.11 -18.07
N ALA A 161 2.84 -27.95 -18.24
CA ALA A 161 3.53 -26.77 -18.77
C ALA A 161 4.63 -26.32 -17.81
N ALA A 162 5.84 -26.12 -18.35
CA ALA A 162 7.01 -25.63 -17.62
C ALA A 162 8.00 -24.99 -18.61
N PRO A 163 8.74 -23.92 -18.24
CA PRO A 163 8.68 -23.25 -16.94
C PRO A 163 7.42 -22.38 -16.79
N LEU A 164 6.88 -22.29 -15.56
CA LEU A 164 5.85 -21.33 -15.17
C LEU A 164 6.41 -20.49 -14.00
N THR A 165 6.21 -19.19 -14.05
CA THR A 165 6.87 -18.27 -13.11
C THR A 165 5.89 -17.30 -12.47
N ALA A 166 5.85 -17.28 -11.13
CA ALA A 166 5.30 -16.20 -10.34
C ALA A 166 6.40 -15.18 -10.05
N GLN A 167 6.06 -13.91 -10.09
CA GLN A 167 7.00 -12.81 -9.92
C GLN A 167 6.61 -11.95 -8.73
N TYR A 168 7.59 -11.60 -7.90
CA TYR A 168 7.43 -10.74 -6.72
C TYR A 168 8.40 -9.56 -6.86
N ASP A 169 7.88 -8.34 -6.81
CA ASP A 169 8.69 -7.12 -6.93
C ASP A 169 9.20 -6.68 -5.56
N TRP A 170 8.32 -6.67 -4.55
CA TRP A 170 8.68 -6.36 -3.17
C TRP A 170 7.68 -7.00 -2.20
N ILE A 171 8.13 -7.17 -0.95
CA ILE A 171 7.30 -7.50 0.20
C ILE A 171 7.58 -6.50 1.32
N SER A 172 6.60 -6.24 2.18
CA SER A 172 6.81 -5.47 3.39
C SER A 172 6.04 -6.03 4.57
N TYR A 173 6.54 -5.76 5.77
CA TYR A 173 5.86 -5.99 7.03
C TYR A 173 5.95 -4.75 7.88
N THR A 174 4.80 -4.29 8.39
CA THR A 174 4.72 -3.18 9.32
C THR A 174 4.08 -3.65 10.61
N LYS A 175 4.86 -3.62 11.70
CA LYS A 175 4.36 -3.96 13.03
C LYS A 175 3.31 -2.95 13.47
N PRO A 176 2.20 -3.36 14.16
CA PRO A 176 1.29 -2.41 14.77
C PRO A 176 2.05 -1.53 15.77
N SER A 177 1.86 -0.21 15.71
CA SER A 177 2.31 0.66 16.78
C SER A 177 1.53 0.30 18.04
N ALA A 178 2.23 0.08 19.16
CA ALA A 178 1.59 -0.24 20.44
C ALA A 178 0.72 0.93 20.91
N GLY A 179 -0.61 0.76 20.86
CA GLY A 179 -1.61 1.72 21.35
C GLY A 179 -3.02 1.21 21.05
N PRO A 180 -4.02 1.47 21.89
CA PRO A 180 -5.15 0.60 22.10
C PRO A 180 -6.29 0.78 21.10
N ALA A 181 -7.05 -0.31 20.96
CA ALA A 181 -8.45 -0.45 20.58
C ALA A 181 -8.81 -0.97 19.18
N GLU A 182 -9.62 -2.02 19.27
CA GLU A 182 -10.37 -2.72 18.23
C GLU A 182 -10.96 -1.83 17.14
N PRO A 183 -10.98 -2.32 15.88
CA PRO A 183 -11.82 -1.74 14.84
C PRO A 183 -13.27 -2.22 15.01
N SER A 184 -14.16 -1.33 15.37
CA SER A 184 -15.60 -1.49 15.15
C SER A 184 -15.89 -1.48 13.64
N VAL A 185 -16.88 -2.31 13.22
CA VAL A 185 -17.51 -2.48 11.90
C VAL A 185 -17.37 -1.28 10.92
N PRO A 186 -17.21 -1.51 9.59
CA PRO A 186 -16.66 -0.56 8.65
C PRO A 186 -17.49 0.73 8.56
N SER A 187 -17.03 1.73 9.23
CA SER A 187 -17.21 3.12 8.90
C SER A 187 -15.96 3.57 8.17
N GLU A 188 -16.09 4.41 7.17
CA GLU A 188 -15.05 5.06 6.35
C GLU A 188 -13.61 5.02 6.91
N PRO A 189 -12.55 4.91 6.07
CA PRO A 189 -11.18 4.75 6.51
C PRO A 189 -10.81 5.80 7.57
N SER A 190 -10.56 5.34 8.80
CA SER A 190 -10.13 6.20 9.89
C SER A 190 -8.72 6.71 9.58
N ALA A 191 -8.55 8.02 9.71
CA ALA A 191 -7.28 8.70 9.48
C ALA A 191 -6.14 8.14 10.34
N PRO A 192 -4.94 8.04 9.78
CA PRO A 192 -3.75 7.62 10.53
C PRO A 192 -3.45 8.60 11.67
N SER A 193 -3.14 8.04 12.84
CA SER A 193 -2.75 8.82 14.02
C SER A 193 -1.46 9.59 13.74
N SER A 194 -1.56 10.92 13.61
CA SER A 194 -0.42 11.80 13.56
C SER A 194 0.11 12.03 14.99
N ASP A 195 1.31 11.57 15.31
CA ASP A 195 2.11 12.12 16.40
C ASP A 195 2.59 13.53 15.98
N GLY A 196 1.79 14.51 16.28
CA GLY A 196 2.08 15.90 15.98
C GLY A 196 0.78 16.60 15.57
N GLN A 197 0.06 17.14 16.51
CA GLN A 197 -1.10 17.96 16.21
C GLN A 197 -0.58 19.30 15.68
N PHE A 198 -0.73 19.55 14.37
CA PHE A 198 -0.48 20.88 13.80
C PHE A 198 -1.55 21.85 14.31
N ASP A 199 -1.12 23.06 14.68
CA ASP A 199 -2.07 24.12 15.04
C ASP A 199 -2.72 24.66 13.79
N SER A 200 -4.05 24.52 13.68
CA SER A 200 -4.83 24.96 12.52
C SER A 200 -4.80 26.48 12.28
N ASN A 201 -4.35 27.27 13.26
CA ASN A 201 -4.19 28.72 13.18
C ASN A 201 -2.74 29.15 12.90
N GLN A 202 -1.80 28.20 12.89
CA GLN A 202 -0.39 28.44 12.59
C GLN A 202 -0.15 28.31 11.08
N LEU A 203 0.63 29.22 10.52
CA LEU A 203 1.14 29.12 9.15
C LEU A 203 2.40 28.26 9.09
N TYR A 204 2.48 27.45 8.06
CA TYR A 204 3.58 26.54 7.80
C TYR A 204 4.14 26.72 6.39
N MET A 205 5.46 26.56 6.26
CA MET A 205 6.13 26.27 5.00
C MET A 205 6.30 24.75 4.88
N LEU A 206 5.89 24.19 3.76
CA LEU A 206 6.13 22.78 3.41
C LEU A 206 7.36 22.74 2.50
N ARG A 207 8.49 22.24 3.02
CA ARG A 207 9.77 22.21 2.31
C ARG A 207 10.10 20.81 1.83
N SER A 208 10.32 20.63 0.54
CA SER A 208 10.75 19.36 -0.03
C SER A 208 12.11 18.94 0.53
N LYS A 209 12.21 17.71 1.07
CA LYS A 209 13.48 17.14 1.55
C LYS A 209 14.50 16.96 0.44
N ASN A 210 14.04 16.74 -0.80
CA ASN A 210 14.92 16.55 -1.97
C ASN A 210 15.62 17.83 -2.39
N SER A 211 14.87 18.93 -2.50
CA SER A 211 15.36 20.17 -3.12
C SER A 211 15.61 21.30 -2.13
N GLY A 212 15.07 21.22 -0.92
CA GLY A 212 15.05 22.32 0.05
C GLY A 212 14.10 23.47 -0.34
N LYS A 213 13.29 23.30 -1.40
CA LYS A 213 12.36 24.33 -1.91
C LYS A 213 10.99 24.20 -1.25
N ALA A 214 10.27 25.33 -1.21
CA ALA A 214 8.93 25.41 -0.64
C ALA A 214 7.86 24.97 -1.63
N LEU A 215 6.79 24.38 -1.11
CA LEU A 215 5.53 24.21 -1.82
C LEU A 215 4.94 25.57 -2.13
N ASP A 216 4.66 25.85 -3.38
CA ASP A 216 4.35 27.18 -3.90
C ASP A 216 3.11 27.15 -4.77
N LEU A 217 2.18 28.06 -4.49
CA LEU A 217 1.06 28.32 -5.38
C LEU A 217 1.52 29.28 -6.49
N TYR A 218 1.48 28.82 -7.73
CA TYR A 218 1.97 29.58 -8.88
C TYR A 218 1.38 31.00 -8.93
N TRP A 219 2.28 32.01 -8.84
CA TRP A 219 1.98 33.43 -8.81
C TRP A 219 0.98 33.88 -7.73
N GLY A 220 0.67 33.05 -6.74
CA GLY A 220 -0.35 33.36 -5.73
C GLY A 220 -1.75 33.57 -6.33
N SER A 221 -2.05 32.91 -7.46
CA SER A 221 -3.31 33.05 -8.18
C SER A 221 -4.51 32.79 -7.27
N PRO A 222 -5.60 33.60 -7.36
CA PRO A 222 -6.84 33.34 -6.62
C PRO A 222 -7.75 32.31 -7.32
N ASP A 223 -7.42 31.85 -8.53
CA ASP A 223 -8.31 31.04 -9.35
C ASP A 223 -8.31 29.56 -8.98
N ASN A 224 -9.46 28.90 -9.16
CA ASN A 224 -9.53 27.45 -9.15
C ASN A 224 -8.71 26.87 -10.31
N GLY A 225 -8.00 25.77 -10.08
CA GLY A 225 -7.15 25.14 -11.08
C GLY A 225 -5.75 25.77 -11.20
N ALA A 226 -5.43 26.77 -10.37
CA ALA A 226 -4.07 27.31 -10.38
C ALA A 226 -3.08 26.23 -9.90
N ASN A 227 -1.98 26.12 -10.62
CA ASN A 227 -1.00 25.07 -10.42
C ASN A 227 -0.23 25.22 -9.11
N VAL A 228 0.17 24.10 -8.53
CA VAL A 228 1.08 24.04 -7.39
C VAL A 228 2.41 23.46 -7.86
N LEU A 229 3.49 24.06 -7.42
CA LEU A 229 4.84 23.73 -7.81
C LEU A 229 5.79 23.86 -6.61
N GLN A 230 7.07 23.58 -6.78
CA GLN A 230 8.09 23.98 -5.81
C GLN A 230 8.84 25.22 -6.29
N TYR A 231 9.20 26.09 -5.35
CA TYR A 231 10.01 27.29 -5.63
C TYR A 231 10.93 27.61 -4.46
N THR A 232 12.05 28.30 -4.75
CA THR A 232 12.92 28.83 -3.71
C THR A 232 12.12 29.69 -2.74
N TYR A 233 12.24 29.42 -1.43
CA TYR A 233 11.48 30.13 -0.42
C TYR A 233 11.87 31.62 -0.39
N ASN A 234 10.89 32.48 -0.58
CA ASN A 234 11.03 33.92 -0.62
C ASN A 234 10.17 34.66 0.43
N GLY A 235 9.40 33.90 1.23
CA GLY A 235 8.57 34.43 2.29
C GLY A 235 7.23 35.02 1.88
N TYR A 236 6.84 34.93 0.59
CA TYR A 236 5.53 35.39 0.14
C TYR A 236 4.39 34.47 0.63
N ASN A 237 3.18 35.01 0.60
CA ASN A 237 2.01 34.35 1.16
C ASN A 237 1.58 33.09 0.38
N ASN A 238 1.91 32.98 -0.90
CA ASN A 238 1.66 31.83 -1.74
C ASN A 238 2.50 30.59 -1.38
N GLN A 239 3.51 30.75 -0.52
CA GLN A 239 4.35 29.67 0.02
C GLN A 239 3.99 29.30 1.46
N LYS A 240 2.90 29.86 2.00
CA LYS A 240 2.45 29.63 3.37
C LYS A 240 1.12 28.92 3.36
N TRP A 241 0.97 27.95 4.25
CA TRP A 241 -0.16 27.03 4.25
C TRP A 241 -0.67 26.83 5.67
N TYR A 242 -1.98 26.77 5.82
CA TYR A 242 -2.63 26.24 7.01
C TYR A 242 -2.82 24.73 6.86
N LEU A 243 -2.61 23.99 7.96
CA LEU A 243 -2.89 22.56 8.06
C LEU A 243 -4.13 22.39 8.96
N LYS A 244 -5.30 22.43 8.36
CA LYS A 244 -6.58 22.41 9.09
C LYS A 244 -7.05 20.97 9.28
N LYS A 245 -7.02 20.47 10.53
CA LYS A 245 -7.50 19.14 10.86
C LYS A 245 -9.01 19.08 10.80
N LEU A 246 -9.54 18.06 10.14
CA LEU A 246 -10.98 17.76 10.06
C LEU A 246 -11.39 16.76 11.15
N ASP A 247 -12.69 16.67 11.44
CA ASP A 247 -13.23 15.73 12.42
C ASP A 247 -13.00 14.25 12.02
N ASN A 248 -12.85 13.97 10.72
CA ASN A 248 -12.52 12.66 10.19
C ASN A 248 -11.03 12.30 10.31
N GLY A 249 -10.20 13.21 10.91
CA GLY A 249 -8.79 13.03 11.19
C GLY A 249 -7.84 13.37 10.03
N TYR A 250 -8.34 13.63 8.81
CA TYR A 250 -7.56 14.15 7.70
C TYR A 250 -7.31 15.64 7.84
N TYR A 251 -6.43 16.18 7.00
CA TYR A 251 -6.12 17.59 6.92
C TYR A 251 -6.57 18.17 5.58
N VAL A 252 -7.03 19.40 5.64
CA VAL A 252 -7.12 20.29 4.49
C VAL A 252 -5.89 21.20 4.53
N ILE A 253 -5.15 21.26 3.43
CA ILE A 253 -3.95 22.09 3.29
C ILE A 253 -4.32 23.34 2.50
N GLU A 254 -4.57 24.44 3.23
CA GLU A 254 -5.12 25.68 2.67
C GLU A 254 -4.02 26.72 2.44
N ASN A 255 -3.95 27.27 1.22
CA ASN A 255 -3.01 28.32 0.89
C ASN A 255 -3.42 29.66 1.52
N TYR A 256 -2.48 30.33 2.15
CA TYR A 256 -2.74 31.60 2.85
C TYR A 256 -3.05 32.76 1.89
N ALA A 257 -2.50 32.80 0.68
CA ALA A 257 -2.75 33.87 -0.28
C ALA A 257 -4.15 33.79 -0.89
N SER A 258 -4.65 32.58 -1.18
CA SER A 258 -5.88 32.37 -1.93
C SER A 258 -7.06 31.91 -1.10
N GLY A 259 -6.81 31.31 0.08
CA GLY A 259 -7.82 30.65 0.88
C GLY A 259 -8.38 29.36 0.25
N LYS A 260 -7.71 28.85 -0.79
CA LYS A 260 -8.07 27.57 -1.46
C LYS A 260 -7.16 26.46 -1.00
N VAL A 261 -7.54 25.22 -1.32
CA VAL A 261 -6.91 24.04 -0.77
C VAL A 261 -6.19 23.22 -1.83
N LEU A 262 -5.18 22.44 -1.41
CA LEU A 262 -4.54 21.44 -2.28
C LEU A 262 -5.57 20.44 -2.77
N ASP A 263 -5.59 20.23 -4.08
CA ASP A 263 -6.57 19.44 -4.81
C ASP A 263 -5.88 18.58 -5.86
N VAL A 264 -6.19 17.29 -5.91
CA VAL A 264 -5.77 16.44 -7.02
C VAL A 264 -6.74 16.64 -8.18
N GLU A 265 -6.22 17.13 -9.29
CA GLU A 265 -6.99 17.47 -10.49
C GLU A 265 -7.84 16.30 -11.00
N GLY A 266 -9.12 16.60 -11.28
CA GLY A 266 -10.05 15.63 -11.85
C GLY A 266 -10.42 14.47 -10.93
N VAL A 267 -10.16 14.58 -9.62
CA VAL A 267 -10.37 13.48 -8.63
C VAL A 267 -9.61 12.22 -9.06
N SER A 268 -8.49 12.39 -9.75
CA SER A 268 -7.70 11.29 -10.32
C SER A 268 -7.08 10.40 -9.25
N CYS A 269 -7.03 9.08 -9.53
CA CYS A 269 -6.27 8.11 -8.75
C CYS A 269 -4.98 7.65 -9.46
N ASN A 270 -4.61 8.27 -10.59
CA ASN A 270 -3.46 7.86 -11.39
C ASN A 270 -2.17 8.49 -10.87
N ASN A 271 -1.05 7.77 -11.05
CA ASN A 271 0.29 8.33 -10.91
C ASN A 271 0.49 9.46 -11.92
N GLY A 272 1.17 10.54 -11.49
CA GLY A 272 1.43 11.71 -12.32
C GLY A 272 0.25 12.69 -12.43
N ALA A 273 -0.88 12.43 -11.76
CA ALA A 273 -1.97 13.39 -11.74
C ALA A 273 -1.51 14.68 -11.07
N ASN A 274 -1.89 15.80 -11.68
CA ASN A 274 -1.50 17.13 -11.25
C ASN A 274 -2.09 17.48 -9.89
N VAL A 275 -1.34 18.21 -9.09
CA VAL A 275 -1.83 18.87 -7.88
C VAL A 275 -1.97 20.36 -8.16
N GLN A 276 -3.16 20.85 -7.91
CA GLN A 276 -3.59 22.22 -8.10
C GLN A 276 -4.19 22.80 -6.82
N GLN A 277 -4.67 24.01 -6.84
CA GLN A 277 -5.59 24.49 -5.82
C GLN A 277 -7.03 24.50 -6.33
N TRP A 278 -7.97 24.29 -5.41
CA TRP A 278 -9.40 24.41 -5.69
C TRP A 278 -10.14 24.89 -4.44
N GLN A 279 -11.34 25.48 -4.62
CA GLN A 279 -12.22 25.77 -3.48
C GLN A 279 -12.55 24.47 -2.74
N TYR A 280 -12.46 24.46 -1.41
CA TYR A 280 -12.80 23.27 -0.63
C TYR A 280 -14.28 22.93 -0.81
N GLY A 281 -14.55 21.72 -1.29
CA GLY A 281 -15.89 21.17 -1.54
C GLY A 281 -16.19 19.91 -0.72
N GLY A 282 -15.29 19.50 0.18
CA GLY A 282 -15.45 18.28 0.96
C GLY A 282 -15.08 17.00 0.20
N GLY A 283 -14.43 17.12 -0.97
CA GLY A 283 -13.99 15.98 -1.76
C GLY A 283 -12.77 15.28 -1.16
N ALA A 284 -12.73 13.95 -1.22
CA ALA A 284 -11.60 13.17 -0.71
C ALA A 284 -10.26 13.50 -1.42
N ASN A 285 -10.30 13.99 -2.68
CA ASN A 285 -9.13 14.46 -3.42
C ASN A 285 -8.53 15.78 -2.88
N GLN A 286 -9.23 16.44 -1.93
CA GLN A 286 -8.81 17.66 -1.24
C GLN A 286 -8.36 17.40 0.21
N GLU A 287 -8.40 16.16 0.65
CA GLU A 287 -8.11 15.76 2.02
C GLU A 287 -6.86 14.88 2.05
N TRP A 288 -6.02 15.10 3.07
CA TRP A 288 -4.67 14.55 3.11
C TRP A 288 -4.35 13.99 4.49
N SER A 289 -3.69 12.84 4.52
CA SER A 289 -3.02 12.34 5.72
C SER A 289 -1.60 12.91 5.78
N ILE A 290 -1.19 13.40 6.93
CA ILE A 290 0.18 13.89 7.18
C ILE A 290 0.82 12.93 8.17
N ILE A 291 1.74 12.10 7.68
CA ILE A 291 2.30 10.95 8.40
C ILE A 291 3.79 11.16 8.59
N ARG A 292 4.27 11.02 9.83
CA ARG A 292 5.68 11.21 10.15
C ARG A 292 6.54 10.07 9.59
N VAL A 293 7.67 10.45 9.00
CA VAL A 293 8.71 9.54 8.51
C VAL A 293 10.06 10.12 8.97
N ASP A 294 10.65 9.56 10.00
CA ASP A 294 11.85 10.06 10.66
C ASP A 294 11.70 11.53 11.12
N ASP A 295 12.46 12.44 10.52
CA ASP A 295 12.45 13.89 10.77
C ASP A 295 11.56 14.67 9.79
N CYS A 296 10.91 14.00 8.86
CA CYS A 296 10.05 14.56 7.82
C CYS A 296 8.63 13.98 7.85
N TRP A 297 7.83 14.38 6.86
CA TRP A 297 6.44 13.95 6.71
C TRP A 297 6.17 13.49 5.27
N LYS A 298 5.42 12.42 5.10
CA LYS A 298 4.74 12.08 3.85
C LYS A 298 3.31 12.61 3.91
N ILE A 299 2.84 13.15 2.82
CA ILE A 299 1.51 13.76 2.68
C ILE A 299 0.74 12.92 1.68
N ILE A 300 -0.27 12.19 2.13
CA ILE A 300 -0.97 11.17 1.35
C ILE A 300 -2.40 11.63 1.05
N ASN A 301 -2.79 11.61 -0.20
CA ASN A 301 -4.14 11.99 -0.62
C ASN A 301 -5.17 10.94 -0.18
N ARG A 302 -6.29 11.36 0.41
CA ARG A 302 -7.35 10.47 0.90
C ARG A 302 -8.01 9.67 -0.23
N ASN A 303 -8.24 10.31 -1.39
CA ASN A 303 -8.94 9.67 -2.51
C ASN A 303 -8.11 8.60 -3.20
N SER A 304 -6.81 8.88 -3.40
CA SER A 304 -5.94 8.03 -4.23
C SER A 304 -4.97 7.17 -3.45
N GLY A 305 -4.75 7.47 -2.15
CA GLY A 305 -3.69 6.84 -1.36
C GLY A 305 -2.27 7.24 -1.75
N LYS A 306 -2.11 8.18 -2.71
CA LYS A 306 -0.80 8.55 -3.27
C LYS A 306 -0.17 9.72 -2.54
N ALA A 307 1.18 9.77 -2.59
CA ALA A 307 1.97 10.81 -1.95
C ALA A 307 2.03 12.10 -2.79
N LEU A 308 2.07 13.22 -2.10
CA LEU A 308 2.45 14.51 -2.67
C LEU A 308 3.92 14.44 -3.10
N ASP A 309 4.18 14.65 -4.39
CA ASP A 309 5.44 14.30 -5.06
C ASP A 309 5.96 15.47 -5.90
N VAL A 310 7.26 15.75 -5.80
CA VAL A 310 7.92 16.65 -6.74
C VAL A 310 8.27 15.87 -8.01
N SER A 311 7.62 16.20 -9.11
CA SER A 311 7.75 15.52 -10.39
C SER A 311 9.21 15.39 -10.84
N GLY A 312 9.56 14.17 -11.29
CA GLY A 312 10.89 13.87 -11.83
C GLY A 312 12.04 13.96 -10.82
N ILE A 313 11.75 13.98 -9.51
CA ILE A 313 12.76 14.17 -8.44
C ILE A 313 13.55 15.46 -8.68
N SER A 314 12.92 16.46 -9.28
CA SER A 314 13.57 17.70 -9.68
C SER A 314 14.03 18.51 -8.47
N SER A 315 15.18 19.19 -8.61
CA SER A 315 15.67 20.21 -7.68
C SER A 315 15.45 21.64 -8.18
N GLU A 316 14.85 21.81 -9.36
CA GLU A 316 14.72 23.12 -10.01
C GLU A 316 13.49 23.90 -9.50
N ASP A 317 13.55 25.23 -9.60
CA ASP A 317 12.38 26.07 -9.43
C ASP A 317 11.34 25.79 -10.53
N ASN A 318 10.07 25.94 -10.19
CA ASN A 318 8.92 25.63 -11.03
C ASN A 318 8.72 24.14 -11.36
N ALA A 319 9.42 23.22 -10.69
CA ALA A 319 9.11 21.81 -10.83
C ALA A 319 7.70 21.51 -10.31
N ASN A 320 6.94 20.79 -11.11
CA ASN A 320 5.53 20.53 -10.85
C ASN A 320 5.32 19.64 -9.63
N ILE A 321 4.20 19.83 -8.95
CA ILE A 321 3.74 18.93 -7.90
C ILE A 321 2.67 18.02 -8.48
N ILE A 322 2.85 16.73 -8.26
CA ILE A 322 1.97 15.66 -8.70
C ILE A 322 1.63 14.76 -7.53
N GLN A 323 0.74 13.82 -7.74
CA GLN A 323 0.66 12.66 -6.87
C GLN A 323 1.35 11.45 -7.50
N TRP A 324 2.00 10.63 -6.67
CA TRP A 324 2.65 9.39 -7.10
C TRP A 324 2.61 8.35 -5.99
N ASP A 325 2.70 7.07 -6.35
CA ASP A 325 2.83 5.99 -5.36
C ASP A 325 3.99 6.28 -4.42
N TYR A 326 3.74 6.16 -3.11
CA TYR A 326 4.78 6.41 -2.14
C TYR A 326 5.88 5.35 -2.25
N ASN A 327 7.10 5.78 -2.55
CA ASN A 327 8.27 4.92 -2.73
C ASN A 327 9.42 5.23 -1.76
N GLY A 328 9.20 6.15 -0.81
CA GLY A 328 10.17 6.54 0.20
C GLY A 328 11.29 7.47 -0.28
N GLN A 329 11.24 7.97 -1.52
CA GLN A 329 12.23 8.92 -2.04
C GLN A 329 12.04 10.30 -1.43
N ALA A 330 13.12 11.08 -1.40
CA ALA A 330 13.16 12.39 -0.75
C ALA A 330 12.21 13.43 -1.37
N ASN A 331 11.85 13.29 -2.66
CA ASN A 331 10.89 14.14 -3.37
C ASN A 331 9.43 13.95 -2.92
N GLN A 332 9.16 12.93 -2.09
CA GLN A 332 7.85 12.63 -1.47
C GLN A 332 7.86 12.91 0.04
N LEU A 333 8.96 13.46 0.55
CA LEU A 333 9.13 13.78 1.96
C LEU A 333 9.21 15.30 2.15
N TRP A 334 8.52 15.78 3.15
CA TRP A 334 8.33 17.21 3.40
C TRP A 334 8.70 17.56 4.84
N GLU A 335 9.45 18.62 5.00
CA GLU A 335 9.61 19.27 6.28
C GLU A 335 8.49 20.28 6.47
N ILE A 336 7.82 20.25 7.62
CA ILE A 336 6.72 21.18 7.95
C ILE A 336 7.23 22.14 9.00
N ILE A 337 7.45 23.39 8.60
CA ILE A 337 8.18 24.40 9.37
C ILE A 337 7.24 25.56 9.69
N PRO A 338 6.99 25.90 10.98
CA PRO A 338 6.23 27.09 11.33
C PRO A 338 6.86 28.37 10.79
N VAL A 339 6.05 29.31 10.27
CA VAL A 339 6.50 30.59 9.69
C VAL A 339 5.63 31.76 10.13
#